data_d48011a5f9aebcb22382d6ee7d5ee548
#
_entry.id   d48011a5f9aebcb22382d6ee7d5ee548
#
_cell.length_a   1.000
_cell.length_b   1.000
_cell.length_c   1.000
_cell.angle_alpha   90.00
_cell.angle_beta   90.00
_cell.angle_gamma   90.00
#
_symmetry.space_group_name_H-M   'P 1'
#
loop_
_entity.id
_entity.type
_entity.pdbx_description
1 polymer ?
#
loop_
_entity_poly.entity_id
_entity_poly.type
_entity_poly.pdbx_seq_one_letter_code
_entity_poly.pdbx_strand_id
1 'polypeptide(L)'
;MVWSVDMDDFSGTICGSGVKYPLIGAIREELRGTPRDTVAPGIEPSDIDWETVARSPPALAPEPDVQAERISIQDLLQQTKGASKKPLPALLTPSLPDNLRKPRVFCYFTNWSYKRPGMGQFSPEDIDSNLCTHIVFAFGTIKDNKLAASDDNDVGDAFNDGTYGRIMKHKEVNPDVKVLLAVGGWAFGSKPFRALTENVFRMNGFVYEAIEFLRLHNFDGLDIDWEYPRGADDRASFVSLIKELRLAFEGEHKSSKNPKLLLTAAVPASFEAIASGYDVPELAKYLDYINVMTYDFHGQWEDTVGHNSPLFPLNSASTFQKKLTVDYAAKEWVRQGAPMEKLIIGMPVYGRTFTLADQTKFDIGAAADGGGQAGKYTGEEGFLSYYEICDFLHEDNTTLVWDNEQQVPFAYRGEQWVGFDDERSLRTKVSWVKTEGFGGIMVWSVDLDDFRGYCGTGKYPLLKALTKELEGYMVELKYEGPYETPRGDGSDPVEEKKLCDNDIGQVTFHRDTQDCKMYYVCQGTVEHHKTCPTGLVFNENENVCDWPSAVEECGHLVAT
;
A
#
# COMPACT_ATOMS: atom_id res chain seq x y z
N MET A 1 -41.57 3.42 -17.62
CA MET A 1 -41.76 2.58 -18.80
C MET A 1 -41.03 1.28 -18.51
N VAL A 2 -41.80 0.23 -18.31
CA VAL A 2 -41.30 -1.13 -18.01
C VAL A 2 -40.97 -1.77 -19.34
N TRP A 3 -39.75 -2.23 -19.53
CA TRP A 3 -39.39 -3.10 -20.66
C TRP A 3 -39.49 -4.54 -20.19
N SER A 4 -40.45 -5.26 -20.78
CA SER A 4 -40.54 -6.73 -20.70
C SER A 4 -39.47 -7.31 -21.61
N VAL A 5 -38.62 -8.18 -21.10
CA VAL A 5 -37.68 -8.99 -21.88
C VAL A 5 -38.40 -10.31 -22.19
N ASP A 6 -38.59 -10.57 -23.48
CA ASP A 6 -39.12 -11.82 -24.02
C ASP A 6 -38.09 -12.95 -23.78
N MET A 7 -38.58 -14.07 -23.21
CA MET A 7 -37.74 -15.21 -22.76
C MET A 7 -37.73 -16.39 -23.77
N ASP A 8 -37.82 -16.11 -25.06
CA ASP A 8 -37.95 -17.21 -26.04
C ASP A 8 -36.72 -17.51 -26.91
N ASP A 9 -35.53 -16.97 -26.54
CA ASP A 9 -34.32 -17.21 -27.39
C ASP A 9 -33.10 -17.72 -26.58
N PHE A 10 -33.29 -18.74 -25.73
CA PHE A 10 -32.19 -19.47 -25.11
C PHE A 10 -32.23 -20.98 -25.42
N SER A 11 -31.91 -21.30 -26.69
CA SER A 11 -31.40 -22.64 -27.03
C SER A 11 -29.86 -22.64 -27.05
N GLY A 12 -29.26 -22.33 -25.92
CA GLY A 12 -27.80 -22.39 -25.70
C GLY A 12 -27.49 -23.49 -24.69
N THR A 13 -26.81 -24.51 -25.15
CA THR A 13 -26.31 -25.64 -24.36
C THR A 13 -25.46 -25.12 -23.20
N ILE A 14 -25.91 -25.31 -21.96
CA ILE A 14 -25.10 -25.01 -20.75
C ILE A 14 -24.00 -26.08 -20.70
N CYS A 15 -22.77 -25.69 -21.10
CA CYS A 15 -21.59 -26.47 -20.78
C CYS A 15 -21.28 -26.30 -19.29
N GLY A 16 -21.43 -27.41 -18.56
CA GLY A 16 -21.12 -27.48 -17.14
C GLY A 16 -19.67 -27.15 -16.86
N SER A 17 -19.48 -26.44 -15.77
CA SER A 17 -18.21 -26.06 -15.17
C SER A 17 -17.26 -27.26 -14.99
N GLY A 18 -16.03 -27.17 -15.42
CA GLY A 18 -14.95 -27.96 -14.82
C GLY A 18 -14.08 -28.82 -15.71
N VAL A 19 -13.98 -28.58 -17.01
CA VAL A 19 -12.96 -29.25 -17.82
C VAL A 19 -11.91 -28.23 -18.25
N LYS A 20 -10.77 -28.24 -17.56
CA LYS A 20 -9.54 -27.63 -18.04
C LYS A 20 -9.09 -28.43 -19.27
N TYR A 21 -8.90 -27.75 -20.40
CA TYR A 21 -8.29 -28.36 -21.57
C TYR A 21 -6.77 -28.52 -21.36
N PRO A 22 -6.23 -29.75 -21.21
CA PRO A 22 -4.80 -29.94 -21.05
C PRO A 22 -4.03 -30.01 -22.39
N LEU A 23 -4.73 -29.82 -23.54
CA LEU A 23 -4.14 -30.10 -24.84
C LEU A 23 -2.96 -29.20 -25.23
N ILE A 24 -2.97 -27.93 -24.82
CA ILE A 24 -1.87 -27.00 -25.17
C ILE A 24 -0.62 -27.26 -24.33
N GLY A 25 -0.80 -27.73 -23.10
CA GLY A 25 0.31 -28.12 -22.23
C GLY A 25 1.01 -29.41 -22.68
N ALA A 26 0.24 -30.43 -23.04
CA ALA A 26 0.77 -31.72 -23.47
C ALA A 26 1.56 -31.62 -24.78
N ILE A 27 1.08 -30.83 -25.76
CA ILE A 27 1.83 -30.62 -27.02
C ILE A 27 3.13 -29.85 -26.79
N ARG A 28 3.18 -28.94 -25.80
CA ARG A 28 4.44 -28.24 -25.42
C ARG A 28 5.42 -29.13 -24.66
N GLU A 29 4.97 -30.08 -23.89
CA GLU A 29 5.87 -31.03 -23.20
C GLU A 29 6.42 -32.10 -24.13
N GLU A 30 5.62 -32.63 -25.06
CA GLU A 30 6.12 -33.59 -26.06
C GLU A 30 7.18 -32.97 -26.98
N LEU A 31 7.05 -31.69 -27.34
CA LEU A 31 8.04 -30.98 -28.16
C LEU A 31 9.32 -30.58 -27.38
N ARG A 32 9.29 -30.60 -26.05
CA ARG A 32 10.47 -30.36 -25.20
C ARG A 32 11.30 -31.63 -24.93
N GLY A 33 10.76 -32.79 -25.17
CA GLY A 33 11.40 -34.08 -24.90
C GLY A 33 12.21 -34.68 -26.07
N THR A 34 12.13 -34.07 -27.28
CA THR A 34 12.88 -34.58 -28.43
C THR A 34 14.23 -33.87 -28.61
N PRO A 35 15.35 -34.60 -28.74
CA PRO A 35 16.63 -33.99 -29.07
C PRO A 35 16.56 -33.26 -30.42
N ARG A 36 17.21 -32.10 -30.51
CA ARG A 36 17.18 -31.19 -31.68
C ARG A 36 17.74 -31.78 -32.98
N ASP A 37 18.18 -33.02 -32.99
CA ASP A 37 18.90 -33.64 -34.11
C ASP A 37 18.01 -34.46 -35.07
N THR A 38 16.69 -34.46 -34.92
CA THR A 38 15.78 -35.26 -35.76
C THR A 38 14.84 -34.48 -36.66
N VAL A 39 15.00 -33.17 -36.80
CA VAL A 39 14.25 -32.37 -37.75
C VAL A 39 15.06 -32.20 -39.03
N ALA A 40 14.53 -32.66 -40.16
CA ALA A 40 15.18 -32.50 -41.44
C ALA A 40 15.40 -31.00 -41.76
N PRO A 41 16.55 -30.61 -42.30
CA PRO A 41 16.82 -29.21 -42.64
C PRO A 41 15.93 -28.76 -43.78
N GLY A 42 15.12 -27.71 -43.52
CA GLY A 42 14.40 -27.00 -44.61
C GLY A 42 12.96 -26.58 -44.37
N ILE A 43 12.42 -26.67 -43.14
CA ILE A 43 11.06 -26.17 -42.86
C ILE A 43 11.17 -25.05 -41.82
N GLU A 44 10.88 -23.82 -42.27
CA GLU A 44 10.75 -22.63 -41.40
C GLU A 44 9.41 -22.69 -40.64
N PRO A 45 9.31 -22.19 -39.38
CA PRO A 45 8.07 -22.17 -38.60
C PRO A 45 6.91 -21.38 -39.24
N SER A 46 7.18 -20.58 -40.23
CA SER A 46 6.20 -19.81 -41.02
C SER A 46 5.40 -20.68 -42.05
N ASP A 47 5.86 -21.89 -42.31
CA ASP A 47 5.29 -22.73 -43.34
C ASP A 47 4.25 -23.76 -42.82
N ILE A 48 3.88 -23.67 -41.54
CA ILE A 48 2.88 -24.53 -40.95
C ILE A 48 1.52 -23.85 -40.95
N ASP A 49 0.59 -24.38 -41.76
CA ASP A 49 -0.81 -23.96 -41.78
C ASP A 49 -1.56 -24.54 -40.58
N TRP A 50 -1.64 -23.76 -39.52
CA TRP A 50 -2.29 -24.11 -38.26
C TRP A 50 -3.81 -24.31 -38.36
N GLU A 51 -4.48 -23.78 -39.40
CA GLU A 51 -5.91 -24.00 -39.63
C GLU A 51 -6.21 -25.43 -40.10
N THR A 52 -5.28 -26.04 -40.83
CA THR A 52 -5.43 -27.43 -41.29
C THR A 52 -5.22 -28.44 -40.16
N VAL A 53 -4.34 -28.17 -39.20
CA VAL A 53 -4.06 -29.03 -38.03
C VAL A 53 -5.28 -29.07 -37.08
N ALA A 54 -6.03 -27.97 -37.00
CA ALA A 54 -7.21 -27.88 -36.10
C ALA A 54 -8.47 -28.60 -36.61
N ARG A 55 -8.49 -29.06 -37.87
CA ARG A 55 -9.70 -29.64 -38.51
C ARG A 55 -9.80 -31.17 -38.49
N SER A 56 -8.81 -31.87 -37.95
CA SER A 56 -8.83 -33.35 -37.91
C SER A 56 -8.49 -33.86 -36.50
N PRO A 57 -9.49 -34.05 -35.63
CA PRO A 57 -9.22 -34.64 -34.32
C PRO A 57 -8.95 -36.16 -34.47
N PRO A 58 -8.00 -36.71 -33.69
CA PRO A 58 -7.80 -38.15 -33.63
C PRO A 58 -9.02 -38.85 -33.05
N ALA A 59 -9.38 -40.04 -33.60
CA ALA A 59 -10.48 -40.87 -33.15
C ALA A 59 -10.25 -41.30 -31.69
N LEU A 60 -11.20 -40.95 -30.81
CA LEU A 60 -11.23 -41.35 -29.41
C LEU A 60 -11.73 -42.82 -29.32
N ALA A 61 -11.11 -43.61 -28.43
CA ALA A 61 -11.57 -44.93 -28.05
C ALA A 61 -12.94 -44.85 -27.33
N PRO A 62 -13.83 -45.85 -27.44
CA PRO A 62 -15.16 -45.78 -26.85
C PRO A 62 -15.10 -45.80 -25.31
N GLU A 63 -15.80 -44.85 -24.71
CA GLU A 63 -16.02 -44.78 -23.26
C GLU A 63 -16.99 -45.84 -22.79
N PRO A 64 -16.91 -46.31 -21.52
CA PRO A 64 -17.86 -47.25 -20.94
C PRO A 64 -19.21 -46.55 -20.68
N ASP A 65 -20.26 -47.29 -20.99
CA ASP A 65 -21.67 -46.92 -20.91
C ASP A 65 -22.08 -46.61 -19.45
N VAL A 66 -22.17 -45.33 -19.09
CA VAL A 66 -22.79 -44.87 -17.85
C VAL A 66 -24.19 -44.34 -18.19
N GLN A 67 -25.21 -45.10 -17.92
CA GLN A 67 -26.60 -44.66 -18.01
C GLN A 67 -26.86 -43.56 -16.99
N ALA A 68 -26.82 -42.30 -17.43
CA ALA A 68 -27.29 -41.16 -16.65
C ALA A 68 -28.83 -41.08 -16.74
N GLU A 69 -29.52 -41.36 -15.64
CA GLU A 69 -30.94 -41.07 -15.52
C GLU A 69 -31.17 -39.56 -15.68
N ARG A 70 -31.92 -39.21 -16.74
CA ARG A 70 -32.37 -37.83 -16.96
C ARG A 70 -33.50 -37.50 -15.99
N ILE A 71 -33.20 -36.84 -14.89
CA ILE A 71 -34.22 -36.26 -14.01
C ILE A 71 -34.72 -34.96 -14.66
N SER A 72 -36.04 -34.87 -14.89
CA SER A 72 -36.65 -33.68 -15.49
C SER A 72 -36.67 -32.52 -14.49
N ILE A 73 -36.48 -31.29 -14.98
CA ILE A 73 -36.55 -30.05 -14.16
C ILE A 73 -37.92 -29.93 -13.46
N GLN A 74 -38.99 -30.51 -14.03
CA GLN A 74 -40.31 -30.54 -13.42
C GLN A 74 -40.38 -31.45 -12.19
N ASP A 75 -39.63 -32.54 -12.16
CA ASP A 75 -39.55 -33.44 -11.00
C ASP A 75 -38.76 -32.82 -9.85
N LEU A 76 -37.73 -32.04 -10.17
CA LEU A 76 -36.98 -31.24 -9.17
C LEU A 76 -37.86 -30.15 -8.55
N LEU A 77 -38.69 -29.49 -9.33
CA LEU A 77 -39.58 -28.42 -8.86
C LEU A 77 -40.76 -28.94 -8.02
N GLN A 78 -41.17 -30.21 -8.19
CA GLN A 78 -42.20 -30.82 -7.35
C GLN A 78 -41.67 -31.27 -5.98
N GLN A 79 -40.40 -31.66 -5.89
CA GLN A 79 -39.77 -32.06 -4.61
C GLN A 79 -39.51 -30.87 -3.67
N THR A 80 -39.51 -29.64 -4.17
CA THR A 80 -39.26 -28.42 -3.34
C THR A 80 -40.53 -27.83 -2.70
N LYS A 81 -41.72 -28.34 -3.00
CA LYS A 81 -42.99 -27.77 -2.46
C LYS A 81 -43.40 -28.26 -1.07
N GLY A 82 -42.54 -28.94 -0.34
CA GLY A 82 -42.84 -29.43 1.00
C GLY A 82 -41.80 -29.22 2.09
N ALA A 83 -40.69 -28.59 1.80
CA ALA A 83 -39.64 -28.42 2.78
C ALA A 83 -39.79 -27.09 3.55
N SER A 84 -40.04 -27.21 4.85
CA SER A 84 -39.91 -26.13 5.85
C SER A 84 -38.60 -25.37 5.62
N LYS A 85 -38.67 -24.01 5.57
CA LYS A 85 -37.53 -23.08 5.47
C LYS A 85 -36.64 -23.20 6.73
N LYS A 86 -35.82 -24.24 6.82
CA LYS A 86 -34.59 -24.16 7.62
C LYS A 86 -33.55 -23.51 6.71
N PRO A 87 -32.84 -22.43 7.18
CA PRO A 87 -31.72 -21.91 6.42
C PRO A 87 -30.72 -23.05 6.21
N LEU A 88 -30.26 -23.24 4.97
CA LEU A 88 -29.09 -24.09 4.72
C LEU A 88 -27.98 -23.61 5.65
N PRO A 89 -27.26 -24.53 6.34
CA PRO A 89 -26.04 -24.12 7.03
C PRO A 89 -25.15 -23.45 5.98
N ALA A 90 -24.69 -22.23 6.31
CA ALA A 90 -23.70 -21.55 5.50
C ALA A 90 -22.58 -22.57 5.23
N LEU A 91 -22.27 -22.81 3.96
CA LEU A 91 -21.08 -23.56 3.59
C LEU A 91 -19.93 -22.87 4.29
N LEU A 92 -19.39 -23.50 5.32
CA LEU A 92 -18.18 -23.05 5.99
C LEU A 92 -17.10 -23.02 4.90
N THR A 93 -16.84 -21.84 4.34
CA THR A 93 -15.61 -21.63 3.59
C THR A 93 -14.48 -22.02 4.53
N PRO A 94 -13.59 -22.94 4.16
CA PRO A 94 -12.47 -23.29 5.01
C PRO A 94 -11.78 -22.01 5.44
N SER A 95 -11.62 -21.78 6.74
CA SER A 95 -10.80 -20.68 7.22
C SER A 95 -9.41 -20.84 6.62
N LEU A 96 -8.84 -19.74 6.12
CA LEU A 96 -7.45 -19.74 5.69
C LEU A 96 -6.58 -20.21 6.87
N PRO A 97 -5.48 -20.95 6.62
CA PRO A 97 -4.47 -21.21 7.63
C PRO A 97 -4.01 -19.91 8.28
N ASP A 98 -3.78 -19.93 9.59
CA ASP A 98 -3.46 -18.74 10.38
C ASP A 98 -2.18 -18.02 9.90
N ASN A 99 -1.28 -18.75 9.22
CA ASN A 99 -0.05 -18.20 8.63
C ASN A 99 -0.23 -17.65 7.22
N LEU A 100 -1.45 -17.63 6.67
CA LEU A 100 -1.72 -17.11 5.33
C LEU A 100 -2.77 -16.00 5.37
N ARG A 101 -2.56 -14.97 4.57
CA ARG A 101 -3.56 -13.91 4.35
C ARG A 101 -3.62 -13.48 2.89
N LYS A 102 -4.76 -12.89 2.49
CA LYS A 102 -4.86 -12.23 1.18
C LYS A 102 -3.92 -11.01 1.12
N PRO A 103 -3.34 -10.70 -0.06
CA PRO A 103 -2.53 -9.50 -0.24
C PRO A 103 -3.37 -8.24 0.03
N ARG A 104 -2.70 -7.17 0.40
CA ARG A 104 -3.34 -5.87 0.62
C ARG A 104 -3.25 -5.02 -0.65
N VAL A 105 -4.31 -4.26 -0.89
CA VAL A 105 -4.39 -3.26 -1.96
C VAL A 105 -4.78 -1.94 -1.30
N PHE A 106 -3.79 -1.06 -1.14
CA PHE A 106 -3.98 0.28 -0.60
C PHE A 106 -4.24 1.25 -1.74
N CYS A 107 -5.37 1.93 -1.71
CA CYS A 107 -5.80 2.89 -2.71
C CYS A 107 -5.78 4.29 -2.11
N TYR A 108 -4.83 5.13 -2.49
CA TYR A 108 -4.81 6.52 -2.03
C TYR A 108 -5.81 7.35 -2.83
N PHE A 109 -6.64 8.08 -2.11
CA PHE A 109 -7.59 9.07 -2.61
C PHE A 109 -7.11 10.47 -2.22
N THR A 110 -6.98 11.38 -3.18
CA THR A 110 -6.53 12.74 -2.93
C THR A 110 -7.71 13.70 -2.78
N ASN A 111 -7.82 14.37 -1.62
CA ASN A 111 -8.97 15.23 -1.33
C ASN A 111 -9.02 16.53 -2.16
N TRP A 112 -7.96 16.86 -2.89
CA TRP A 112 -7.93 18.00 -3.81
C TRP A 112 -8.33 17.67 -5.25
N SER A 113 -8.50 16.40 -5.59
CA SER A 113 -8.81 15.95 -6.96
C SER A 113 -10.16 16.48 -7.48
N TYR A 114 -11.08 16.85 -6.58
CA TYR A 114 -12.33 17.49 -6.96
C TYR A 114 -12.15 18.89 -7.58
N LYS A 115 -10.98 19.52 -7.39
CA LYS A 115 -10.65 20.86 -7.94
C LYS A 115 -10.17 20.79 -9.39
N ARG A 116 -9.86 19.61 -9.92
CA ARG A 116 -9.43 19.47 -11.31
C ARG A 116 -10.54 19.83 -12.28
N PRO A 117 -10.21 20.43 -13.44
CA PRO A 117 -11.22 20.80 -14.42
C PRO A 117 -11.77 19.57 -15.17
N GLY A 118 -13.02 19.69 -15.63
CA GLY A 118 -13.63 18.76 -16.59
C GLY A 118 -13.61 17.30 -16.16
N MET A 119 -13.10 16.42 -17.03
CA MET A 119 -13.09 14.98 -16.73
C MET A 119 -12.03 14.56 -15.71
N GLY A 120 -11.08 15.42 -15.39
CA GLY A 120 -10.12 15.16 -14.31
C GLY A 120 -10.68 15.33 -12.90
N GLN A 121 -11.89 15.91 -12.77
CA GLN A 121 -12.57 16.06 -11.49
C GLN A 121 -12.94 14.69 -10.92
N PHE A 122 -12.48 14.42 -9.71
CA PHE A 122 -12.69 13.16 -9.01
C PHE A 122 -13.25 13.37 -7.62
N SER A 123 -14.14 12.51 -7.19
CA SER A 123 -14.83 12.58 -5.91
C SER A 123 -14.93 11.19 -5.25
N PRO A 124 -15.27 11.08 -3.95
CA PRO A 124 -15.40 9.78 -3.30
C PRO A 124 -16.30 8.79 -4.04
N GLU A 125 -17.37 9.26 -4.67
CA GLU A 125 -18.32 8.42 -5.40
C GLU A 125 -17.74 7.78 -6.67
N ASP A 126 -16.63 8.32 -7.17
CA ASP A 126 -15.95 7.74 -8.34
C ASP A 126 -15.12 6.49 -7.97
N ILE A 127 -14.80 6.26 -6.68
CA ILE A 127 -13.99 5.13 -6.22
C ILE A 127 -14.75 3.80 -6.41
N ASP A 128 -14.08 2.79 -6.99
CA ASP A 128 -14.54 1.41 -6.95
C ASP A 128 -13.91 0.66 -5.75
N SER A 129 -14.61 0.67 -4.61
CA SER A 129 -14.11 0.06 -3.37
C SER A 129 -13.91 -1.46 -3.44
N ASN A 130 -14.43 -2.15 -4.48
CA ASN A 130 -14.20 -3.58 -4.66
C ASN A 130 -12.79 -3.89 -5.18
N LEU A 131 -12.09 -2.88 -5.71
CA LEU A 131 -10.71 -2.99 -6.16
C LEU A 131 -9.69 -2.76 -5.02
N CYS A 132 -10.14 -2.31 -3.84
CA CYS A 132 -9.30 -1.91 -2.72
C CYS A 132 -9.59 -2.75 -1.49
N THR A 133 -8.55 -3.10 -0.72
CA THR A 133 -8.71 -3.62 0.64
C THR A 133 -8.67 -2.48 1.68
N HIS A 134 -7.93 -1.42 1.33
CA HIS A 134 -7.76 -0.22 2.14
C HIS A 134 -7.89 1.00 1.24
N ILE A 135 -8.70 1.97 1.63
CA ILE A 135 -8.74 3.29 1.04
C ILE A 135 -8.02 4.24 1.99
N VAL A 136 -7.04 4.98 1.50
CA VAL A 136 -6.29 5.95 2.30
C VAL A 136 -6.66 7.34 1.84
N PHE A 137 -7.28 8.10 2.73
CA PHE A 137 -7.67 9.49 2.47
C PHE A 137 -6.46 10.41 2.63
N ALA A 138 -5.97 10.99 1.58
CA ALA A 138 -4.86 11.93 1.55
C ALA A 138 -5.37 13.37 1.28
N PHE A 139 -5.28 14.31 2.21
CA PHE A 139 -4.66 14.20 3.53
C PHE A 139 -5.49 14.91 4.60
N GLY A 140 -5.34 14.47 5.84
CA GLY A 140 -5.56 15.33 6.99
C GLY A 140 -4.34 16.23 7.25
N THR A 141 -4.40 17.02 8.30
CA THR A 141 -3.32 17.95 8.69
C THR A 141 -3.08 17.93 10.21
N ILE A 142 -1.99 18.56 10.66
CA ILE A 142 -1.75 18.86 12.07
C ILE A 142 -1.98 20.36 12.27
N LYS A 143 -2.99 20.72 13.04
CA LYS A 143 -3.30 22.10 13.41
C LYS A 143 -3.38 22.21 14.93
N ASP A 144 -2.67 23.17 15.50
CA ASP A 144 -2.60 23.38 16.96
C ASP A 144 -2.25 22.11 17.74
N ASN A 145 -1.32 21.30 17.20
CA ASN A 145 -0.88 19.99 17.69
C ASN A 145 -1.99 18.92 17.74
N LYS A 146 -3.06 19.05 16.94
CA LYS A 146 -4.16 18.09 16.82
C LYS A 146 -4.29 17.62 15.39
N LEU A 147 -4.78 16.40 15.22
CA LEU A 147 -5.21 15.90 13.92
C LEU A 147 -6.46 16.70 13.48
N ALA A 148 -6.46 17.17 12.24
CA ALA A 148 -7.53 18.00 11.70
C ALA A 148 -7.73 17.73 10.20
N ALA A 149 -8.86 18.17 9.67
CA ALA A 149 -9.10 18.21 8.25
C ALA A 149 -8.20 19.26 7.56
N SER A 150 -7.72 18.95 6.37
CA SER A 150 -6.89 19.88 5.58
C SER A 150 -7.70 20.76 4.64
N ASP A 151 -8.92 20.37 4.30
CA ASP A 151 -9.87 21.15 3.50
C ASP A 151 -11.20 21.30 4.27
N ASP A 152 -11.80 22.48 4.23
CA ASP A 152 -13.06 22.76 4.94
C ASP A 152 -14.23 21.88 4.44
N ASN A 153 -14.13 21.37 3.19
CA ASN A 153 -15.12 20.44 2.65
C ASN A 153 -15.00 19.01 3.18
N ASP A 154 -13.93 18.68 3.90
CA ASP A 154 -13.71 17.31 4.39
C ASP A 154 -14.66 16.97 5.55
N VAL A 155 -14.89 17.91 6.44
CA VAL A 155 -15.81 17.77 7.57
C VAL A 155 -17.21 18.18 7.14
N GLY A 156 -18.19 17.30 7.38
CA GLY A 156 -19.59 17.60 7.13
C GLY A 156 -20.21 18.57 8.13
N ASP A 157 -21.42 18.98 7.84
CA ASP A 157 -22.28 19.79 8.72
C ASP A 157 -23.67 19.13 8.84
N ALA A 158 -24.62 19.82 9.44
CA ALA A 158 -25.99 19.31 9.62
C ALA A 158 -26.74 19.00 8.30
N PHE A 159 -26.23 19.47 7.15
CA PHE A 159 -26.86 19.36 5.83
C PHE A 159 -25.99 18.61 4.81
N ASN A 160 -24.72 18.36 5.12
CA ASN A 160 -23.74 17.79 4.19
C ASN A 160 -22.79 16.86 4.94
N ASP A 161 -22.64 15.63 4.44
CA ASP A 161 -21.76 14.60 5.03
C ASP A 161 -20.26 14.95 4.95
N GLY A 162 -19.86 15.98 4.18
CA GLY A 162 -18.48 16.28 3.87
C GLY A 162 -17.80 15.15 3.06
N THR A 163 -16.54 15.35 2.71
CA THR A 163 -15.78 14.32 1.98
C THR A 163 -15.54 13.09 2.85
N TYR A 164 -15.34 13.27 4.16
CA TYR A 164 -15.19 12.15 5.11
C TYR A 164 -16.44 11.27 5.17
N GLY A 165 -17.63 11.85 5.36
CA GLY A 165 -18.85 11.06 5.41
C GLY A 165 -19.16 10.37 4.08
N ARG A 166 -18.85 11.01 2.95
CA ARG A 166 -19.04 10.44 1.61
C ARG A 166 -18.13 9.24 1.35
N ILE A 167 -16.85 9.30 1.73
CA ILE A 167 -15.92 8.17 1.55
C ILE A 167 -16.26 6.99 2.47
N MET A 168 -16.85 7.25 3.64
CA MET A 168 -17.28 6.17 4.55
C MET A 168 -18.43 5.33 3.99
N LYS A 169 -19.20 5.82 3.01
CA LYS A 169 -20.27 5.05 2.34
C LYS A 169 -19.73 3.82 1.59
N HIS A 170 -18.43 3.82 1.26
CA HIS A 170 -17.81 2.62 0.69
C HIS A 170 -17.81 1.40 1.62
N LYS A 171 -17.88 1.60 2.94
CA LYS A 171 -18.03 0.50 3.90
C LYS A 171 -19.42 -0.16 3.83
N GLU A 172 -20.43 0.52 3.31
CA GLU A 172 -21.76 -0.04 3.06
C GLU A 172 -21.76 -0.92 1.80
N VAL A 173 -20.97 -0.53 0.77
CA VAL A 173 -20.82 -1.28 -0.49
C VAL A 173 -19.88 -2.47 -0.32
N ASN A 174 -18.75 -2.26 0.36
CA ASN A 174 -17.75 -3.28 0.66
C ASN A 174 -17.45 -3.27 2.17
N PRO A 175 -18.14 -4.10 2.97
CA PRO A 175 -17.95 -4.13 4.43
C PRO A 175 -16.54 -4.54 4.89
N ASP A 176 -15.75 -5.17 4.02
CA ASP A 176 -14.38 -5.60 4.33
C ASP A 176 -13.35 -4.49 4.11
N VAL A 177 -13.70 -3.42 3.36
CA VAL A 177 -12.79 -2.32 3.10
C VAL A 177 -12.49 -1.54 4.38
N LYS A 178 -11.22 -1.16 4.56
CA LYS A 178 -10.77 -0.26 5.63
C LYS A 178 -10.52 1.12 5.07
N VAL A 179 -10.90 2.15 5.80
CA VAL A 179 -10.67 3.55 5.41
C VAL A 179 -9.75 4.20 6.44
N LEU A 180 -8.56 4.59 6.01
CA LEU A 180 -7.55 5.25 6.84
C LEU A 180 -7.46 6.73 6.48
N LEU A 181 -7.08 7.56 7.44
CA LEU A 181 -6.70 8.95 7.21
C LEU A 181 -5.18 9.03 7.14
N ALA A 182 -4.62 9.56 6.05
CA ALA A 182 -3.21 9.90 5.98
C ALA A 182 -2.99 11.34 6.49
N VAL A 183 -1.88 11.57 7.18
CA VAL A 183 -1.45 12.88 7.62
C VAL A 183 0.00 13.13 7.21
N GLY A 184 0.25 14.27 6.57
CA GLY A 184 1.56 14.61 6.04
C GLY A 184 1.56 14.90 4.55
N GLY A 185 2.41 14.20 3.81
CA GLY A 185 2.64 14.36 2.38
C GLY A 185 3.71 15.41 2.05
N TRP A 186 4.16 15.42 0.77
CA TRP A 186 5.24 16.26 0.29
C TRP A 186 5.08 17.75 0.61
N ALA A 187 3.90 18.31 0.33
CA ALA A 187 3.63 19.73 0.56
C ALA A 187 3.58 20.12 2.05
N PHE A 188 3.30 19.16 2.93
CA PHE A 188 3.27 19.35 4.37
C PHE A 188 4.69 19.43 4.97
N GLY A 189 5.58 18.60 4.47
CA GLY A 189 6.99 18.55 4.84
C GLY A 189 7.26 18.13 6.28
N SER A 190 8.52 18.30 6.73
CA SER A 190 8.98 17.81 8.04
C SER A 190 8.72 18.76 9.21
N LYS A 191 8.53 20.06 8.97
CA LYS A 191 8.47 21.07 10.04
C LYS A 191 7.36 20.85 11.07
N PRO A 192 6.10 20.52 10.66
CA PRO A 192 5.04 20.28 11.63
C PRO A 192 5.28 19.04 12.50
N PHE A 193 5.83 17.97 11.91
CA PHE A 193 6.18 16.77 12.66
C PHE A 193 7.29 17.02 13.69
N ARG A 194 8.35 17.76 13.32
CA ARG A 194 9.39 18.15 14.27
C ARG A 194 8.82 18.97 15.41
N ALA A 195 8.00 20.00 15.11
CA ALA A 195 7.37 20.84 16.12
C ALA A 195 6.46 20.03 17.06
N LEU A 196 5.82 18.96 16.55
CA LEU A 196 5.00 18.06 17.35
C LEU A 196 5.87 17.20 18.27
N THR A 197 6.91 16.57 17.72
CA THR A 197 7.70 15.53 18.40
C THR A 197 8.80 16.06 19.30
N GLU A 198 9.22 17.33 19.16
CA GLU A 198 10.21 17.96 20.04
C GLU A 198 9.70 18.13 21.50
N ASN A 199 8.39 17.98 21.71
CA ASN A 199 7.78 18.13 23.03
C ASN A 199 6.83 16.95 23.31
N VAL A 200 7.16 16.15 24.31
CA VAL A 200 6.40 14.94 24.66
C VAL A 200 4.93 15.22 25.00
N PHE A 201 4.62 16.36 25.62
CA PHE A 201 3.24 16.70 25.96
C PHE A 201 2.41 17.04 24.72
N ARG A 202 3.02 17.73 23.73
CA ARG A 202 2.38 17.99 22.45
C ARG A 202 2.12 16.69 21.70
N MET A 203 3.12 15.83 21.62
CA MET A 203 3.02 14.52 20.97
C MET A 203 1.96 13.64 21.61
N ASN A 204 1.95 13.54 22.93
CA ASN A 204 0.93 12.75 23.64
C ASN A 204 -0.47 13.37 23.46
N GLY A 205 -0.60 14.69 23.52
CA GLY A 205 -1.86 15.38 23.23
C GLY A 205 -2.37 15.03 21.84
N PHE A 206 -1.51 15.09 20.82
CA PHE A 206 -1.85 14.68 19.46
C PHE A 206 -2.32 13.22 19.37
N VAL A 207 -1.63 12.30 20.05
CA VAL A 207 -1.95 10.86 20.03
C VAL A 207 -3.38 10.60 20.54
N TYR A 208 -3.77 11.22 21.67
CA TYR A 208 -5.12 11.06 22.20
C TYR A 208 -6.19 11.73 21.33
N GLU A 209 -5.96 12.95 20.90
CA GLU A 209 -6.88 13.68 20.01
C GLU A 209 -7.03 12.99 18.65
N ALA A 210 -5.97 12.33 18.16
CA ALA A 210 -6.05 11.54 16.94
C ALA A 210 -7.04 10.38 17.05
N ILE A 211 -7.08 9.67 18.19
CA ILE A 211 -8.06 8.60 18.41
C ILE A 211 -9.48 9.16 18.36
N GLU A 212 -9.74 10.26 19.08
CA GLU A 212 -11.05 10.89 19.11
C GLU A 212 -11.48 11.34 17.70
N PHE A 213 -10.58 11.97 16.95
CA PHE A 213 -10.85 12.42 15.58
C PHE A 213 -11.15 11.25 14.64
N LEU A 214 -10.34 10.19 14.67
CA LEU A 214 -10.53 9.00 13.84
C LEU A 214 -11.86 8.31 14.14
N ARG A 215 -12.23 8.19 15.43
CA ARG A 215 -13.50 7.58 15.85
C ARG A 215 -14.69 8.46 15.47
N LEU A 216 -14.59 9.77 15.66
CA LEU A 216 -15.64 10.74 15.31
C LEU A 216 -16.00 10.62 13.82
N HIS A 217 -14.99 10.48 12.95
CA HIS A 217 -15.17 10.41 11.49
C HIS A 217 -15.19 8.97 10.95
N ASN A 218 -15.25 7.94 11.84
CA ASN A 218 -15.37 6.52 11.47
C ASN A 218 -14.21 5.96 10.65
N PHE A 219 -13.00 6.52 10.77
CA PHE A 219 -11.78 5.96 10.20
C PHE A 219 -11.36 4.68 10.91
N ASP A 220 -10.78 3.73 10.16
CA ASP A 220 -10.27 2.46 10.70
C ASP A 220 -8.81 2.56 11.13
N GLY A 221 -8.13 3.68 10.89
CA GLY A 221 -6.73 3.86 11.25
C GLY A 221 -6.13 5.16 10.75
N LEU A 222 -4.85 5.31 11.02
CA LEU A 222 -4.02 6.46 10.66
C LEU A 222 -2.83 6.00 9.83
N ASP A 223 -2.53 6.72 8.77
CA ASP A 223 -1.34 6.59 7.96
C ASP A 223 -0.43 7.80 8.18
N ILE A 224 0.83 7.58 8.56
CA ILE A 224 1.79 8.66 8.79
C ILE A 224 2.67 8.83 7.57
N ASP A 225 2.54 9.96 6.90
CA ASP A 225 3.28 10.32 5.70
C ASP A 225 4.24 11.49 5.98
N TRP A 226 5.27 11.22 6.79
CA TRP A 226 6.32 12.21 7.07
C TRP A 226 7.38 12.18 5.98
N GLU A 227 7.38 13.17 5.11
CA GLU A 227 8.33 13.29 3.99
C GLU A 227 9.39 14.36 4.26
N TYR A 228 10.57 14.05 4.78
CA TYR A 228 10.98 12.77 5.38
C TYR A 228 11.70 13.06 6.69
N PRO A 229 11.68 12.17 7.69
CA PRO A 229 12.56 12.28 8.82
C PRO A 229 14.02 12.15 8.35
N ARG A 230 14.92 13.00 8.90
CA ARG A 230 16.33 13.04 8.49
C ARG A 230 17.24 13.17 9.70
N GLY A 231 18.29 12.34 9.73
CA GLY A 231 19.25 12.33 10.81
C GLY A 231 18.76 11.64 12.09
N ALA A 232 19.60 11.60 13.11
CA ALA A 232 19.35 10.82 14.32
C ALA A 232 18.13 11.32 15.12
N ASP A 233 17.95 12.64 15.20
CA ASP A 233 16.87 13.25 15.99
C ASP A 233 15.49 12.97 15.37
N ASP A 234 15.32 13.19 14.06
CA ASP A 234 14.05 12.89 13.40
C ASP A 234 13.77 11.39 13.41
N ARG A 235 14.80 10.54 13.26
CA ARG A 235 14.70 9.08 13.34
C ARG A 235 14.13 8.66 14.71
N ALA A 236 14.71 9.15 15.80
CA ALA A 236 14.24 8.85 17.15
C ALA A 236 12.82 9.39 17.40
N SER A 237 12.54 10.59 16.90
CA SER A 237 11.25 11.25 16.98
C SER A 237 10.17 10.47 16.24
N PHE A 238 10.47 9.95 15.03
CA PHE A 238 9.54 9.15 14.25
C PHE A 238 9.21 7.82 14.93
N VAL A 239 10.23 7.11 15.44
CA VAL A 239 10.01 5.90 16.24
C VAL A 239 9.15 6.19 17.45
N SER A 240 9.42 7.27 18.19
CA SER A 240 8.64 7.65 19.36
C SER A 240 7.17 7.92 19.02
N LEU A 241 6.91 8.68 17.95
CA LEU A 241 5.55 8.97 17.50
C LEU A 241 4.78 7.70 17.12
N ILE A 242 5.38 6.81 16.32
CA ILE A 242 4.77 5.56 15.89
C ILE A 242 4.50 4.63 17.09
N LYS A 243 5.45 4.53 18.02
CA LYS A 243 5.29 3.74 19.25
C LYS A 243 4.14 4.25 20.12
N GLU A 244 4.11 5.55 20.40
CA GLU A 244 3.06 6.15 21.24
C GLU A 244 1.67 5.98 20.61
N LEU A 245 1.53 6.22 19.29
CA LEU A 245 0.29 5.95 18.55
C LEU A 245 -0.15 4.49 18.69
N ARG A 246 0.76 3.52 18.50
CA ARG A 246 0.46 2.10 18.63
C ARG A 246 -0.03 1.74 20.03
N LEU A 247 0.69 2.17 21.06
CA LEU A 247 0.34 1.90 22.46
C LEU A 247 -1.04 2.48 22.82
N ALA A 248 -1.32 3.70 22.38
CA ALA A 248 -2.60 4.34 22.60
C ALA A 248 -3.75 3.63 21.86
N PHE A 249 -3.55 3.21 20.60
CA PHE A 249 -4.54 2.45 19.82
C PHE A 249 -4.84 1.09 20.44
N GLU A 250 -3.84 0.42 21.00
CA GLU A 250 -4.03 -0.84 21.73
C GLU A 250 -4.75 -0.64 23.06
N GLY A 251 -4.42 0.44 23.78
CA GLY A 251 -5.09 0.83 25.03
C GLY A 251 -6.57 1.14 24.79
N GLU A 252 -6.88 1.92 23.76
CA GLU A 252 -8.25 2.24 23.35
C GLU A 252 -9.04 0.97 22.99
N HIS A 253 -8.47 0.10 22.16
CA HIS A 253 -9.09 -1.16 21.79
C HIS A 253 -9.43 -2.04 23.02
N LYS A 254 -8.50 -2.17 23.96
CA LYS A 254 -8.71 -2.96 25.19
C LYS A 254 -9.83 -2.39 26.07
N SER A 255 -9.93 -1.06 26.17
CA SER A 255 -10.89 -0.37 27.02
C SER A 255 -12.28 -0.23 26.38
N SER A 256 -12.33 0.17 25.12
CA SER A 256 -13.59 0.46 24.39
C SER A 256 -14.21 -0.79 23.76
N LYS A 257 -13.43 -1.84 23.50
CA LYS A 257 -13.78 -3.02 22.69
C LYS A 257 -14.08 -2.69 21.21
N ASN A 258 -13.79 -1.48 20.75
CA ASN A 258 -13.85 -1.15 19.34
C ASN A 258 -12.80 -1.98 18.55
N PRO A 259 -12.97 -2.21 17.24
CA PRO A 259 -11.90 -2.75 16.44
C PRO A 259 -10.61 -1.93 16.57
N LYS A 260 -9.46 -2.61 16.70
CA LYS A 260 -8.17 -1.92 16.83
C LYS A 260 -7.92 -1.02 15.62
N LEU A 261 -7.53 0.23 15.87
CA LEU A 261 -7.11 1.16 14.81
C LEU A 261 -5.83 0.66 14.14
N LEU A 262 -5.83 0.68 12.83
CA LEU A 262 -4.64 0.40 12.03
C LEU A 262 -3.66 1.57 12.11
N LEU A 263 -2.38 1.25 12.09
CA LEU A 263 -1.30 2.24 12.04
C LEU A 263 -0.35 1.87 10.90
N THR A 264 -0.28 2.72 9.89
CA THR A 264 0.58 2.54 8.73
C THR A 264 1.46 3.76 8.51
N ALA A 265 2.44 3.64 7.65
CA ALA A 265 3.25 4.78 7.24
C ALA A 265 3.61 4.67 5.75
N ALA A 266 3.51 5.80 5.04
CA ALA A 266 4.11 5.96 3.73
C ALA A 266 5.60 6.33 3.91
N VAL A 267 6.48 5.65 3.17
CA VAL A 267 7.92 5.70 3.42
C VAL A 267 8.70 5.78 2.10
N PRO A 268 9.93 6.38 2.11
CA PRO A 268 10.69 6.62 0.88
C PRO A 268 11.22 5.35 0.23
N ALA A 269 11.46 5.46 -1.09
CA ALA A 269 12.25 4.51 -1.85
C ALA A 269 13.76 4.82 -1.85
N SER A 270 14.17 6.06 -1.53
CA SER A 270 15.58 6.46 -1.48
C SER A 270 16.33 5.75 -0.37
N PHE A 271 17.36 4.98 -0.72
CA PHE A 271 18.22 4.27 0.22
C PHE A 271 18.93 5.22 1.21
N GLU A 272 19.23 6.45 0.82
CA GLU A 272 19.83 7.46 1.67
C GLU A 272 18.84 7.97 2.73
N ALA A 273 17.58 8.21 2.32
CA ALA A 273 16.51 8.61 3.23
C ALA A 273 16.20 7.48 4.22
N ILE A 274 16.13 6.23 3.75
CA ILE A 274 15.91 5.06 4.62
C ILE A 274 17.02 4.97 5.66
N ALA A 275 18.28 4.98 5.23
CA ALA A 275 19.44 4.85 6.12
C ALA A 275 19.55 5.98 7.15
N SER A 276 19.17 7.22 6.80
CA SER A 276 19.30 8.37 7.69
C SER A 276 18.12 8.56 8.64
N GLY A 277 16.89 8.30 8.17
CA GLY A 277 15.66 8.72 8.85
C GLY A 277 14.83 7.61 9.51
N TYR A 278 15.18 6.33 9.30
CA TYR A 278 14.33 5.23 9.75
C TYR A 278 15.08 4.20 10.60
N ASP A 279 14.52 3.86 11.74
CA ASP A 279 14.90 2.67 12.51
C ASP A 279 13.93 1.55 12.13
N VAL A 280 14.29 0.86 11.04
CA VAL A 280 13.38 -0.09 10.41
C VAL A 280 12.96 -1.23 11.36
N PRO A 281 13.86 -1.86 12.17
CA PRO A 281 13.45 -2.89 13.11
C PRO A 281 12.49 -2.40 14.18
N GLU A 282 12.69 -1.18 14.70
CA GLU A 282 11.77 -0.62 15.70
C GLU A 282 10.41 -0.28 15.09
N LEU A 283 10.38 0.38 13.93
CA LEU A 283 9.14 0.72 13.24
C LEU A 283 8.32 -0.53 12.86
N ALA A 284 8.99 -1.59 12.42
CA ALA A 284 8.35 -2.85 12.07
C ALA A 284 7.59 -3.52 13.24
N LYS A 285 7.95 -3.22 14.49
CA LYS A 285 7.22 -3.71 15.67
C LYS A 285 5.85 -3.06 15.83
N TYR A 286 5.72 -1.80 15.44
CA TYR A 286 4.55 -0.98 15.76
C TYR A 286 3.62 -0.75 14.58
N LEU A 287 4.14 -0.72 13.35
CA LEU A 287 3.34 -0.55 12.13
C LEU A 287 2.65 -1.85 11.73
N ASP A 288 1.38 -1.76 11.32
CA ASP A 288 0.66 -2.87 10.70
C ASP A 288 1.14 -3.09 9.25
N TYR A 289 1.35 -2.01 8.50
CA TYR A 289 1.88 -2.01 7.13
C TYR A 289 2.82 -0.83 6.90
N ILE A 290 3.75 -1.03 5.95
CA ILE A 290 4.75 -0.05 5.52
C ILE A 290 4.55 0.16 4.03
N ASN A 291 3.99 1.30 3.64
CA ASN A 291 3.68 1.66 2.26
C ASN A 291 4.91 2.28 1.61
N VAL A 292 5.66 1.51 0.80
CA VAL A 292 6.90 2.00 0.17
C VAL A 292 6.57 2.74 -1.11
N MET A 293 6.91 4.01 -1.19
CA MET A 293 6.68 4.90 -2.34
C MET A 293 7.72 4.63 -3.44
N THR A 294 7.58 3.50 -4.12
CA THR A 294 8.49 3.02 -5.18
C THR A 294 8.18 3.68 -6.52
N TYR A 295 8.17 4.99 -6.53
CA TYR A 295 7.99 5.87 -7.68
C TYR A 295 8.74 7.19 -7.45
N ASP A 296 8.67 8.11 -8.41
CA ASP A 296 9.43 9.37 -8.41
C ASP A 296 10.94 9.15 -8.31
N PHE A 297 11.43 8.06 -8.93
CA PHE A 297 12.86 7.81 -8.99
C PHE A 297 13.58 8.82 -9.88
N HIS A 298 12.89 9.33 -10.91
CA HIS A 298 13.33 10.35 -11.84
C HIS A 298 12.20 11.35 -12.11
N GLY A 299 12.54 12.60 -12.37
CA GLY A 299 11.56 13.65 -12.66
C GLY A 299 12.21 14.96 -13.09
N GLN A 300 11.38 15.98 -13.26
CA GLN A 300 11.76 17.30 -13.78
C GLN A 300 12.87 18.04 -13.01
N TRP A 301 13.28 17.54 -11.86
CA TRP A 301 14.40 18.05 -11.06
C TRP A 301 15.77 17.59 -11.57
N GLU A 302 15.79 16.75 -12.61
CA GLU A 302 17.00 16.23 -13.25
C GLU A 302 17.18 16.85 -14.62
N ASP A 303 18.41 16.88 -15.12
CA ASP A 303 18.81 17.36 -16.45
C ASP A 303 18.89 16.24 -17.49
N THR A 304 18.40 15.04 -17.16
CA THR A 304 18.31 13.88 -18.05
C THR A 304 16.99 13.14 -17.85
N VAL A 305 16.46 12.57 -18.94
CA VAL A 305 15.24 11.77 -18.85
C VAL A 305 15.48 10.45 -18.12
N GLY A 306 14.55 10.07 -17.25
CA GLY A 306 14.55 8.82 -16.53
C GLY A 306 13.13 8.33 -16.27
N HIS A 307 12.97 7.04 -16.03
CA HIS A 307 11.64 6.47 -15.82
C HIS A 307 11.13 6.71 -14.40
N ASN A 308 9.84 7.05 -14.27
CA ASN A 308 9.17 7.30 -12.99
C ASN A 308 9.34 6.16 -11.97
N SER A 309 9.18 4.91 -12.40
CA SER A 309 9.16 3.74 -11.53
C SER A 309 9.70 2.48 -12.24
N PRO A 310 11.02 2.43 -12.55
CA PRO A 310 11.60 1.26 -13.21
C PRO A 310 11.66 0.07 -12.26
N LEU A 311 11.28 -1.15 -12.74
CA LEU A 311 11.33 -2.34 -11.90
C LEU A 311 12.78 -2.75 -11.63
N PHE A 312 13.61 -2.80 -12.66
CA PHE A 312 15.02 -3.17 -12.59
C PHE A 312 15.92 -2.09 -13.19
N PRO A 313 17.23 -2.10 -12.88
CA PRO A 313 18.15 -1.11 -13.42
C PRO A 313 18.58 -1.45 -14.85
N LEU A 314 19.00 -0.43 -15.61
CA LEU A 314 19.77 -0.63 -16.84
C LEU A 314 21.13 -1.29 -16.52
N ASN A 315 21.59 -2.16 -17.40
CA ASN A 315 22.94 -2.76 -17.28
C ASN A 315 24.04 -1.69 -17.32
N SER A 316 23.86 -0.68 -18.14
CA SER A 316 24.77 0.45 -18.32
C SER A 316 24.74 1.48 -17.17
N ALA A 317 23.75 1.41 -16.27
CA ALA A 317 23.58 2.37 -15.19
C ALA A 317 24.75 2.37 -14.22
N SER A 318 25.09 3.54 -13.67
CA SER A 318 26.07 3.70 -12.59
C SER A 318 25.62 2.97 -11.32
N THR A 319 26.53 2.73 -10.39
CA THR A 319 26.20 2.09 -9.09
C THR A 319 25.12 2.85 -8.32
N PHE A 320 25.05 4.17 -8.44
CA PHE A 320 24.01 5.00 -7.83
C PHE A 320 22.66 4.79 -8.53
N GLN A 321 22.62 4.93 -9.86
CA GLN A 321 21.40 4.78 -10.64
C GLN A 321 20.79 3.37 -10.52
N LYS A 322 21.61 2.33 -10.35
CA LYS A 322 21.13 0.96 -10.09
C LYS A 322 20.31 0.81 -8.81
N LYS A 323 20.36 1.79 -7.93
CA LYS A 323 19.59 1.82 -6.68
C LYS A 323 18.24 2.54 -6.83
N LEU A 324 18.02 3.22 -7.95
CA LEU A 324 16.80 3.97 -8.24
C LEU A 324 15.79 3.07 -8.98
N THR A 325 15.37 1.99 -8.32
CA THR A 325 14.43 0.99 -8.87
C THR A 325 13.54 0.41 -7.78
N VAL A 326 12.39 -0.09 -8.20
CA VAL A 326 11.41 -0.76 -7.32
C VAL A 326 12.07 -1.94 -6.59
N ASP A 327 12.80 -2.79 -7.33
CA ASP A 327 13.47 -3.98 -6.78
C ASP A 327 14.48 -3.61 -5.69
N TYR A 328 15.34 -2.63 -5.97
CA TYR A 328 16.34 -2.23 -4.99
C TYR A 328 15.73 -1.59 -3.75
N ALA A 329 14.79 -0.66 -3.92
CA ALA A 329 14.17 0.06 -2.82
C ALA A 329 13.41 -0.89 -1.87
N ALA A 330 12.60 -1.81 -2.40
CA ALA A 330 11.87 -2.78 -1.59
C ALA A 330 12.83 -3.73 -0.85
N LYS A 331 13.87 -4.23 -1.52
CA LYS A 331 14.89 -5.09 -0.91
C LYS A 331 15.76 -4.36 0.12
N GLU A 332 15.93 -3.05 -0.03
CA GLU A 332 16.64 -2.24 0.96
C GLU A 332 15.87 -2.17 2.28
N TRP A 333 14.54 -2.00 2.24
CA TRP A 333 13.70 -2.09 3.43
C TRP A 333 13.80 -3.45 4.11
N VAL A 334 13.78 -4.55 3.33
CA VAL A 334 13.99 -5.91 3.85
C VAL A 334 15.38 -6.06 4.47
N ARG A 335 16.42 -5.59 3.79
CA ARG A 335 17.81 -5.66 4.26
C ARG A 335 18.01 -4.93 5.58
N GLN A 336 17.27 -3.85 5.81
CA GLN A 336 17.29 -3.10 7.07
C GLN A 336 16.38 -3.68 8.15
N GLY A 337 15.64 -4.76 7.87
CA GLY A 337 14.89 -5.52 8.88
C GLY A 337 13.36 -5.41 8.80
N ALA A 338 12.80 -4.85 7.73
CA ALA A 338 11.35 -4.86 7.53
C ALA A 338 10.87 -6.27 7.14
N PRO A 339 9.84 -6.82 7.80
CA PRO A 339 9.20 -8.05 7.37
C PRO A 339 8.52 -7.87 6.00
N MET A 340 8.79 -8.77 5.05
CA MET A 340 8.29 -8.67 3.67
C MET A 340 6.76 -8.60 3.62
N GLU A 341 6.09 -9.35 4.48
CA GLU A 341 4.64 -9.38 4.58
C GLU A 341 4.01 -8.07 5.08
N LYS A 342 4.79 -7.17 5.68
CA LYS A 342 4.34 -5.82 6.06
C LYS A 342 4.61 -4.77 4.98
N LEU A 343 5.50 -5.07 4.02
CA LEU A 343 5.84 -4.15 2.93
C LEU A 343 4.77 -4.16 1.86
N ILE A 344 4.25 -2.98 1.54
CA ILE A 344 3.24 -2.73 0.52
C ILE A 344 3.91 -1.88 -0.57
N ILE A 345 4.02 -2.43 -1.77
CA ILE A 345 4.85 -1.87 -2.83
C ILE A 345 4.08 -0.85 -3.66
N GLY A 346 4.63 0.34 -3.82
CA GLY A 346 4.01 1.45 -4.54
C GLY A 346 3.90 1.20 -6.05
N MET A 347 2.72 1.47 -6.59
CA MET A 347 2.37 1.36 -8.00
C MET A 347 1.83 2.71 -8.46
N PRO A 348 2.59 3.48 -9.25
CA PRO A 348 2.11 4.74 -9.78
C PRO A 348 1.13 4.50 -10.93
N VAL A 349 0.07 5.30 -10.97
CA VAL A 349 -0.86 5.35 -12.11
C VAL A 349 -0.80 6.73 -12.78
N TYR A 350 0.43 7.25 -12.86
CA TYR A 350 0.81 8.52 -13.47
C TYR A 350 2.21 8.40 -14.08
N GLY A 351 2.61 9.38 -14.89
CA GLY A 351 3.94 9.44 -15.49
C GLY A 351 4.70 10.71 -15.14
N ARG A 352 6.02 10.62 -15.16
CA ARG A 352 6.92 11.77 -15.13
C ARG A 352 7.34 12.15 -16.54
N THR A 353 7.26 13.46 -16.84
CA THR A 353 7.47 13.99 -18.18
C THR A 353 8.65 14.93 -18.23
N PHE A 354 9.28 15.01 -19.41
CA PHE A 354 10.46 15.85 -19.65
C PHE A 354 10.35 16.52 -21.01
N THR A 355 11.02 17.66 -21.13
CA THR A 355 11.30 18.31 -22.42
C THR A 355 12.71 17.94 -22.85
N LEU A 356 12.85 17.19 -23.95
CA LEU A 356 14.16 16.80 -24.49
C LEU A 356 14.94 18.01 -25.02
N ALA A 357 16.21 18.13 -24.63
CA ALA A 357 17.10 19.15 -25.18
C ALA A 357 17.41 18.92 -26.69
N ASP A 358 17.32 17.66 -27.13
CA ASP A 358 17.52 17.25 -28.53
C ASP A 358 16.48 16.17 -28.85
N GLN A 359 15.45 16.54 -29.62
CA GLN A 359 14.35 15.62 -29.98
C GLN A 359 14.79 14.39 -30.81
N THR A 360 16.05 14.34 -31.27
CA THR A 360 16.61 13.16 -31.94
C THR A 360 17.26 12.17 -30.98
N LYS A 361 17.38 12.52 -29.70
CA LYS A 361 17.95 11.71 -28.61
C LYS A 361 16.89 11.51 -27.54
N PHE A 362 16.26 10.36 -27.54
CA PHE A 362 15.11 10.04 -26.69
C PHE A 362 15.33 8.83 -25.77
N ASP A 363 16.52 8.21 -25.83
CA ASP A 363 16.84 7.08 -24.96
C ASP A 363 16.95 7.54 -23.50
N ILE A 364 16.68 6.64 -22.55
CA ILE A 364 16.85 6.92 -21.13
C ILE A 364 18.27 7.44 -20.86
N GLY A 365 18.37 8.56 -20.14
CA GLY A 365 19.60 9.28 -19.92
C GLY A 365 19.89 10.39 -20.96
N ALA A 366 19.02 10.60 -21.95
CA ALA A 366 19.13 11.74 -22.86
C ALA A 366 18.96 13.05 -22.10
N ALA A 367 19.65 14.11 -22.55
CA ALA A 367 19.57 15.42 -21.92
C ALA A 367 18.15 16.02 -22.00
N ALA A 368 17.71 16.63 -20.91
CA ALA A 368 16.43 17.30 -20.78
C ALA A 368 16.60 18.76 -20.35
N ASP A 369 15.72 19.63 -20.83
CA ASP A 369 15.65 21.06 -20.48
C ASP A 369 14.59 21.34 -19.38
N GLY A 370 14.19 20.32 -18.61
CA GLY A 370 13.21 20.40 -17.54
C GLY A 370 11.98 19.52 -17.76
N GLY A 371 10.89 19.85 -17.07
CA GLY A 371 9.63 19.13 -17.15
C GLY A 371 8.97 19.21 -18.51
N GLY A 372 8.19 18.19 -18.85
CA GLY A 372 7.30 18.23 -19.99
C GLY A 372 6.11 19.15 -19.75
N GLN A 373 5.37 19.47 -20.81
CA GLN A 373 4.22 20.36 -20.75
C GLN A 373 3.18 19.88 -19.73
N ALA A 374 2.61 20.83 -18.98
CA ALA A 374 1.54 20.55 -18.01
C ALA A 374 0.33 19.91 -18.67
N GLY A 375 -0.19 18.86 -18.06
CA GLY A 375 -1.40 18.18 -18.49
C GLY A 375 -2.63 19.09 -18.44
N LYS A 376 -3.60 18.82 -19.26
CA LYS A 376 -4.86 19.59 -19.38
C LYS A 376 -5.68 19.59 -18.10
N TYR A 377 -5.63 18.52 -17.34
CA TYR A 377 -6.47 18.29 -16.16
C TYR A 377 -5.67 18.37 -14.86
N THR A 378 -4.47 17.81 -14.85
CA THR A 378 -3.58 17.89 -13.67
C THR A 378 -2.93 19.26 -13.53
N GLY A 379 -2.62 19.93 -14.64
CA GLY A 379 -2.09 21.30 -14.65
C GLY A 379 -0.68 21.45 -14.08
N GLU A 380 0.06 20.35 -13.96
CA GLU A 380 1.41 20.31 -13.38
C GLU A 380 2.44 19.98 -14.46
N GLU A 381 3.48 20.82 -14.57
CA GLU A 381 4.64 20.58 -15.44
C GLU A 381 5.42 19.36 -14.92
N GLY A 382 5.91 18.53 -15.84
CA GLY A 382 6.67 17.33 -15.48
C GLY A 382 5.83 16.15 -14.97
N PHE A 383 4.49 16.24 -15.09
CA PHE A 383 3.55 15.25 -14.56
C PHE A 383 2.34 15.06 -15.47
N LEU A 384 1.94 13.81 -15.71
CA LEU A 384 0.69 13.46 -16.40
C LEU A 384 -0.03 12.32 -15.69
N SER A 385 -1.35 12.44 -15.49
CA SER A 385 -2.21 11.31 -15.13
C SER A 385 -2.27 10.27 -16.24
N TYR A 386 -2.71 9.05 -15.95
CA TYR A 386 -2.80 8.00 -16.97
C TYR A 386 -3.78 8.37 -18.09
N TYR A 387 -4.90 9.01 -17.78
CA TYR A 387 -5.85 9.46 -18.82
C TYR A 387 -5.28 10.60 -19.71
N GLU A 388 -4.33 11.41 -19.21
CA GLU A 388 -3.61 12.39 -20.04
C GLU A 388 -2.51 11.73 -20.88
N ILE A 389 -1.89 10.67 -20.35
CA ILE A 389 -0.97 9.83 -21.12
C ILE A 389 -1.69 9.13 -22.28
N CYS A 390 -2.96 8.71 -22.07
CA CYS A 390 -3.77 8.18 -23.18
C CYS A 390 -3.94 9.20 -24.31
N ASP A 391 -4.23 10.48 -23.98
CA ASP A 391 -4.28 11.56 -24.97
C ASP A 391 -2.93 11.68 -25.70
N PHE A 392 -1.83 11.71 -24.95
CA PHE A 392 -0.49 11.79 -25.50
C PHE A 392 -0.18 10.63 -26.46
N LEU A 393 -0.58 9.41 -26.10
CA LEU A 393 -0.35 8.21 -26.93
C LEU A 393 -1.22 8.17 -28.20
N HIS A 394 -2.38 8.80 -28.20
CA HIS A 394 -3.26 8.87 -29.37
C HIS A 394 -2.88 9.97 -30.37
N GLU A 395 -1.97 10.88 -30.00
CA GLU A 395 -1.54 11.92 -30.92
C GLU A 395 -0.62 11.40 -32.02
N ASP A 396 -0.78 11.95 -33.23
CA ASP A 396 0.03 11.60 -34.41
C ASP A 396 1.54 11.75 -34.12
N ASN A 397 2.35 10.83 -34.63
CA ASN A 397 3.81 10.77 -34.48
C ASN A 397 4.31 10.49 -33.04
N THR A 398 3.46 10.05 -32.14
CA THR A 398 3.91 9.53 -30.83
C THR A 398 4.55 8.15 -31.03
N THR A 399 5.72 7.97 -30.44
CA THR A 399 6.43 6.68 -30.41
C THR A 399 6.39 6.11 -29.01
N LEU A 400 5.85 4.90 -28.89
CA LEU A 400 5.84 4.11 -27.65
C LEU A 400 6.99 3.10 -27.69
N VAL A 401 7.79 3.06 -26.66
CA VAL A 401 8.94 2.17 -26.49
C VAL A 401 8.79 1.36 -25.22
N TRP A 402 9.05 0.05 -25.32
CA TRP A 402 9.16 -0.83 -24.16
C TRP A 402 10.64 -1.04 -23.80
N ASP A 403 11.03 -0.66 -22.58
CA ASP A 403 12.36 -0.97 -22.07
C ASP A 403 12.40 -2.38 -21.47
N ASN A 404 13.15 -3.26 -22.10
CA ASN A 404 13.25 -4.67 -21.68
C ASN A 404 14.11 -4.87 -20.42
N GLU A 405 15.03 -3.96 -20.11
CA GLU A 405 15.86 -4.04 -18.91
C GLU A 405 15.08 -3.55 -17.69
N GLN A 406 14.45 -2.39 -17.82
CA GLN A 406 13.67 -1.77 -16.73
C GLN A 406 12.24 -2.34 -16.59
N GLN A 407 11.74 -3.07 -17.60
CA GLN A 407 10.40 -3.69 -17.65
C GLN A 407 9.25 -2.68 -17.57
N VAL A 408 9.42 -1.54 -18.21
CA VAL A 408 8.46 -0.41 -18.23
C VAL A 408 8.43 0.28 -19.58
N PRO A 409 7.31 0.96 -19.96
CA PRO A 409 7.21 1.73 -21.17
C PRO A 409 7.60 3.19 -20.97
N PHE A 410 8.11 3.80 -22.02
CA PHE A 410 8.14 5.25 -22.17
C PHE A 410 7.65 5.65 -23.57
N ALA A 411 7.21 6.90 -23.72
CA ALA A 411 6.79 7.42 -25.00
C ALA A 411 7.37 8.81 -25.25
N TYR A 412 7.55 9.16 -26.51
CA TYR A 412 8.01 10.49 -26.88
C TYR A 412 7.36 10.98 -28.18
N ARG A 413 7.28 12.29 -28.31
CA ARG A 413 6.78 13.01 -29.49
C ARG A 413 7.44 14.38 -29.58
N GLY A 414 8.23 14.61 -30.66
CA GLY A 414 9.06 15.81 -30.75
C GLY A 414 9.98 15.92 -29.54
N GLU A 415 9.88 17.02 -28.80
CA GLU A 415 10.66 17.25 -27.59
C GLU A 415 10.00 16.73 -26.31
N GLN A 416 8.74 16.26 -26.36
CA GLN A 416 8.02 15.77 -25.18
C GLN A 416 8.28 14.28 -24.98
N TRP A 417 8.64 13.92 -23.76
CA TRP A 417 8.95 12.56 -23.32
C TRP A 417 8.19 12.22 -22.03
N VAL A 418 7.70 10.98 -21.89
CA VAL A 418 7.00 10.51 -20.70
C VAL A 418 7.42 9.09 -20.35
N GLY A 419 7.87 8.86 -19.10
CA GLY A 419 8.03 7.53 -18.51
C GLY A 419 6.86 7.23 -17.58
N PHE A 420 6.19 6.10 -17.80
CA PHE A 420 4.95 5.76 -17.11
C PHE A 420 4.77 4.25 -16.94
N ASP A 421 3.75 3.85 -16.21
CA ASP A 421 3.34 2.46 -16.12
C ASP A 421 2.07 2.21 -16.93
N ASP A 422 2.03 1.08 -17.63
CA ASP A 422 0.86 0.55 -18.33
C ASP A 422 0.37 -0.76 -17.69
N GLU A 423 -0.68 -1.37 -18.24
CA GLU A 423 -1.17 -2.66 -17.75
C GLU A 423 -0.10 -3.76 -17.78
N ARG A 424 0.80 -3.74 -18.77
CA ARG A 424 1.86 -4.76 -18.91
C ARG A 424 2.92 -4.60 -17.82
N SER A 425 3.44 -3.40 -17.62
CA SER A 425 4.47 -3.13 -16.60
C SER A 425 3.94 -3.39 -15.20
N LEU A 426 2.69 -2.98 -14.90
CA LEU A 426 2.07 -3.21 -13.61
C LEU A 426 1.82 -4.69 -13.32
N ARG A 427 1.37 -5.49 -14.31
CA ARG A 427 1.29 -6.96 -14.17
C ARG A 427 2.66 -7.58 -13.90
N THR A 428 3.70 -7.10 -14.58
CA THR A 428 5.08 -7.56 -14.35
C THR A 428 5.54 -7.25 -12.93
N LYS A 429 5.27 -6.04 -12.43
CA LYS A 429 5.56 -5.63 -11.05
C LYS A 429 4.80 -6.48 -10.02
N VAL A 430 3.51 -6.75 -10.25
CA VAL A 430 2.72 -7.61 -9.36
C VAL A 430 3.22 -9.06 -9.38
N SER A 431 3.58 -9.59 -10.54
CA SER A 431 4.19 -10.92 -10.64
C SER A 431 5.50 -11.00 -9.85
N TRP A 432 6.30 -9.92 -9.88
CA TRP A 432 7.50 -9.79 -9.06
C TRP A 432 7.15 -9.70 -7.55
N VAL A 433 6.15 -8.89 -7.15
CA VAL A 433 5.65 -8.81 -5.75
C VAL A 433 5.28 -10.19 -5.21
N LYS A 434 4.57 -11.01 -6.02
CA LYS A 434 4.19 -12.38 -5.66
C LYS A 434 5.41 -13.30 -5.51
N THR A 435 6.36 -13.19 -6.42
CA THR A 435 7.57 -14.02 -6.44
C THR A 435 8.47 -13.76 -5.23
N GLU A 436 8.63 -12.49 -4.87
CA GLU A 436 9.43 -12.09 -3.71
C GLU A 436 8.70 -12.35 -2.38
N GLY A 437 7.36 -12.35 -2.35
CA GLY A 437 6.57 -12.64 -1.15
C GLY A 437 6.14 -11.39 -0.37
N PHE A 438 6.01 -10.23 -1.02
CA PHE A 438 5.60 -8.98 -0.37
C PHE A 438 4.13 -8.98 0.05
N GLY A 439 3.79 -8.13 1.03
CA GLY A 439 2.48 -8.04 1.67
C GLY A 439 1.34 -7.55 0.80
N GLY A 440 1.65 -6.89 -0.31
CA GLY A 440 0.67 -6.32 -1.24
C GLY A 440 1.19 -5.14 -2.03
N ILE A 441 0.26 -4.33 -2.51
CA ILE A 441 0.54 -3.15 -3.34
C ILE A 441 -0.18 -1.91 -2.80
N MET A 442 0.38 -0.74 -3.11
CA MET A 442 -0.21 0.57 -2.86
C MET A 442 -0.28 1.35 -4.17
N VAL A 443 -1.39 2.01 -4.43
CA VAL A 443 -1.63 2.78 -5.65
C VAL A 443 -1.65 4.28 -5.33
N TRP A 444 -0.75 5.04 -5.94
CA TRP A 444 -0.76 6.49 -5.96
C TRP A 444 -1.14 6.98 -7.34
N SER A 445 -2.31 7.57 -7.53
CA SER A 445 -3.51 7.58 -6.69
C SER A 445 -4.72 7.23 -7.57
N VAL A 446 -5.80 6.76 -6.99
CA VAL A 446 -6.95 6.24 -7.76
C VAL A 446 -7.58 7.26 -8.70
N ASP A 447 -7.44 8.53 -8.39
CA ASP A 447 -7.93 9.67 -9.18
C ASP A 447 -7.06 9.99 -10.41
N LEU A 448 -5.91 9.32 -10.56
CA LEU A 448 -4.98 9.45 -11.68
C LEU A 448 -5.08 8.30 -12.69
N ASP A 449 -5.71 7.15 -12.34
CA ASP A 449 -6.07 6.10 -13.30
C ASP A 449 -7.25 6.57 -14.17
N ASP A 450 -7.50 5.92 -15.29
CA ASP A 450 -8.67 6.20 -16.12
C ASP A 450 -9.98 5.74 -15.45
N PHE A 451 -10.41 6.47 -14.44
CA PHE A 451 -11.62 6.17 -13.68
C PHE A 451 -12.92 6.39 -14.47
N ARG A 452 -12.86 7.06 -15.62
CA ARG A 452 -14.01 7.30 -16.50
C ARG A 452 -14.09 6.34 -17.69
N GLY A 453 -13.02 5.61 -18.01
CA GLY A 453 -12.93 4.76 -19.19
C GLY A 453 -12.68 5.53 -20.49
N TYR A 454 -12.05 6.68 -20.39
CA TYR A 454 -11.76 7.58 -21.51
C TYR A 454 -10.75 6.99 -22.48
N CYS A 455 -9.79 6.22 -21.99
CA CYS A 455 -8.77 5.53 -22.80
C CYS A 455 -9.34 4.39 -23.68
N GLY A 456 -10.62 4.06 -23.54
CA GLY A 456 -11.29 3.04 -24.36
C GLY A 456 -11.16 1.60 -23.85
N THR A 457 -10.45 1.36 -22.75
CA THR A 457 -10.26 0.03 -22.14
C THR A 457 -11.18 -0.21 -20.93
N GLY A 458 -12.10 0.72 -20.67
CA GLY A 458 -13.02 0.71 -19.52
C GLY A 458 -12.44 1.40 -18.30
N LYS A 459 -13.26 1.55 -17.26
CA LYS A 459 -12.89 2.25 -16.03
C LYS A 459 -11.81 1.50 -15.26
N TYR A 460 -10.83 2.23 -14.72
CA TYR A 460 -9.76 1.71 -13.89
C TYR A 460 -8.95 0.58 -14.54
N PRO A 461 -8.41 0.77 -15.76
CA PRO A 461 -7.68 -0.30 -16.44
C PRO A 461 -6.44 -0.73 -15.66
N LEU A 462 -5.69 0.22 -15.09
CA LEU A 462 -4.47 -0.07 -14.36
C LEU A 462 -4.75 -0.76 -13.01
N LEU A 463 -5.68 -0.22 -12.22
CA LEU A 463 -6.04 -0.81 -10.92
C LEU A 463 -6.67 -2.21 -11.10
N LYS A 464 -7.48 -2.42 -12.14
CA LYS A 464 -8.02 -3.75 -12.49
C LYS A 464 -6.92 -4.71 -12.94
N ALA A 465 -5.93 -4.24 -13.69
CA ALA A 465 -4.78 -5.07 -14.07
C ALA A 465 -4.01 -5.55 -12.84
N LEU A 466 -3.77 -4.65 -11.89
CA LEU A 466 -3.11 -4.93 -10.61
C LEU A 466 -3.88 -5.97 -9.78
N THR A 467 -5.16 -5.73 -9.54
CA THR A 467 -5.98 -6.61 -8.69
C THR A 467 -6.21 -7.98 -9.30
N LYS A 468 -6.41 -8.05 -10.62
CA LYS A 468 -6.53 -9.31 -11.35
C LYS A 468 -5.25 -10.14 -11.29
N GLU A 469 -4.09 -9.49 -11.40
CA GLU A 469 -2.80 -10.20 -11.31
C GLU A 469 -2.53 -10.72 -9.90
N LEU A 470 -3.09 -10.09 -8.85
CA LEU A 470 -3.01 -10.56 -7.46
C LEU A 470 -3.94 -11.74 -7.15
N GLU A 471 -4.88 -12.10 -8.04
CA GLU A 471 -5.80 -13.21 -7.80
C GLU A 471 -5.06 -14.51 -7.51
N GLY A 472 -5.49 -15.21 -6.45
CA GLY A 472 -4.89 -16.46 -6.01
C GLY A 472 -3.56 -16.32 -5.25
N TYR A 473 -2.99 -15.12 -5.16
CA TYR A 473 -1.82 -14.90 -4.34
C TYR A 473 -2.19 -14.89 -2.86
N MET A 474 -1.36 -15.54 -2.05
CA MET A 474 -1.47 -15.59 -0.60
C MET A 474 -0.13 -15.19 0.02
N VAL A 475 -0.19 -14.26 0.94
CA VAL A 475 0.97 -13.78 1.69
C VAL A 475 1.23 -14.72 2.85
N GLU A 476 2.44 -15.26 2.94
CA GLU A 476 2.88 -16.06 4.08
C GLU A 476 3.33 -15.14 5.22
N LEU A 477 2.68 -15.26 6.37
CA LEU A 477 3.04 -14.51 7.56
C LEU A 477 4.21 -15.22 8.25
N LYS A 478 5.40 -14.62 8.18
CA LYS A 478 6.63 -15.12 8.79
C LYS A 478 6.98 -14.39 10.08
N TYR A 479 6.40 -13.19 10.22
CA TYR A 479 6.58 -12.36 11.39
C TYR A 479 5.48 -12.68 12.41
N GLU A 480 5.84 -13.40 13.45
CA GLU A 480 5.03 -13.50 14.66
C GLU A 480 5.16 -12.14 15.35
N GLY A 481 4.08 -11.34 15.30
CA GLY A 481 4.03 -9.92 15.72
C GLY A 481 4.64 -9.60 17.08
N PRO A 482 4.68 -8.32 17.48
CA PRO A 482 5.48 -7.86 18.57
C PRO A 482 5.08 -8.50 19.90
N TYR A 483 6.06 -9.16 20.51
CA TYR A 483 6.14 -9.47 21.94
C TYR A 483 4.89 -10.07 22.62
N GLU A 484 4.66 -11.35 22.45
CA GLU A 484 4.44 -12.12 23.67
C GLU A 484 5.81 -12.25 24.36
N THR A 485 5.95 -11.67 25.55
CA THR A 485 7.07 -11.97 26.44
C THR A 485 7.27 -13.48 26.46
N PRO A 486 8.51 -14.01 26.37
CA PRO A 486 8.75 -15.45 26.51
C PRO A 486 8.01 -15.89 27.76
N ARG A 487 7.07 -16.84 27.63
CA ARG A 487 6.50 -17.52 28.78
C ARG A 487 7.66 -18.18 29.48
N GLY A 488 8.06 -17.60 30.59
CA GLY A 488 9.04 -18.20 31.48
C GLY A 488 8.59 -19.63 31.80
N ASP A 489 9.49 -20.54 31.74
CA ASP A 489 9.38 -21.88 32.29
C ASP A 489 8.80 -21.76 33.71
N GLY A 490 7.62 -22.23 33.93
CA GLY A 490 6.86 -22.45 35.15
C GLY A 490 7.48 -22.16 36.54
N SER A 491 8.19 -21.05 36.71
CA SER A 491 8.55 -20.50 38.04
C SER A 491 7.57 -19.36 38.35
N ASP A 492 6.92 -19.44 39.49
CA ASP A 492 5.92 -18.49 39.99
C ASP A 492 6.37 -17.04 39.77
N PRO A 493 5.46 -16.13 39.32
CA PRO A 493 5.79 -14.74 39.15
C PRO A 493 6.11 -14.13 40.51
N VAL A 494 7.35 -13.69 40.71
CA VAL A 494 7.63 -12.63 41.68
C VAL A 494 6.84 -11.44 41.17
N GLU A 495 5.86 -10.95 41.94
CA GLU A 495 5.13 -9.71 41.66
C GLU A 495 6.17 -8.59 41.49
N GLU A 496 6.60 -8.30 40.29
CA GLU A 496 7.28 -7.05 39.98
C GLU A 496 6.26 -5.93 40.17
N LYS A 497 6.47 -5.18 41.24
CA LYS A 497 5.69 -4.00 41.58
C LYS A 497 5.84 -3.03 40.40
N LYS A 498 4.80 -2.92 39.55
CA LYS A 498 4.79 -1.96 38.44
C LYS A 498 5.05 -0.58 39.03
N LEU A 499 6.06 0.10 38.49
CA LEU A 499 6.43 1.45 38.92
C LEU A 499 5.28 2.44 38.66
N CYS A 500 4.53 2.23 37.57
CA CYS A 500 3.37 3.02 37.19
C CYS A 500 2.08 2.23 37.46
N ASP A 501 1.38 2.53 38.56
CA ASP A 501 0.08 1.97 38.91
C ASP A 501 -0.81 3.07 39.52
N ASN A 502 -1.14 4.06 38.67
CA ASN A 502 -1.89 5.24 39.10
C ASN A 502 -3.25 5.33 38.39
N ASP A 503 -4.18 6.03 39.05
CA ASP A 503 -5.48 6.33 38.47
C ASP A 503 -5.37 7.11 37.16
N ILE A 504 -6.25 6.78 36.19
CA ILE A 504 -6.30 7.40 34.88
C ILE A 504 -6.40 8.93 35.02
N GLY A 505 -5.39 9.66 34.54
CA GLY A 505 -5.36 11.12 34.52
C GLY A 505 -4.32 11.78 35.41
N GLN A 506 -3.59 11.03 36.23
CA GLN A 506 -2.45 11.57 36.99
C GLN A 506 -1.12 11.24 36.29
N VAL A 507 -0.25 12.24 36.19
CA VAL A 507 1.13 12.07 35.74
C VAL A 507 2.03 12.07 36.96
N THR A 508 2.80 11.00 37.15
CA THR A 508 3.80 10.91 38.24
C THR A 508 5.19 10.72 37.62
N PHE A 509 6.21 11.12 38.38
CA PHE A 509 7.60 11.05 37.95
C PHE A 509 8.37 10.23 38.98
N HIS A 510 9.20 9.31 38.50
CA HIS A 510 10.00 8.43 39.37
C HIS A 510 11.42 8.37 38.81
N ARG A 511 12.42 8.55 39.68
CA ARG A 511 13.82 8.41 39.31
C ARG A 511 14.14 6.95 39.00
N ASP A 512 14.99 6.72 38.01
CA ASP A 512 15.57 5.41 37.76
C ASP A 512 16.53 5.05 38.91
N THR A 513 16.32 3.90 39.52
CA THR A 513 17.12 3.46 40.68
C THR A 513 18.54 3.01 40.29
N GLN A 514 18.81 2.79 39.02
CA GLN A 514 20.10 2.32 38.48
C GLN A 514 20.91 3.44 37.83
N ASP A 515 20.24 4.46 37.25
CA ASP A 515 20.92 5.60 36.64
C ASP A 515 20.25 6.92 37.04
N CYS A 516 20.94 7.69 37.84
CA CYS A 516 20.48 9.00 38.31
C CYS A 516 20.15 10.01 37.18
N LYS A 517 20.65 9.81 35.97
CA LYS A 517 20.35 10.65 34.79
C LYS A 517 19.04 10.29 34.13
N MET A 518 18.50 9.14 34.51
CA MET A 518 17.28 8.59 33.93
C MET A 518 16.11 8.71 34.92
N TYR A 519 14.90 8.83 34.38
CA TYR A 519 13.66 8.87 35.15
C TYR A 519 12.48 8.33 34.37
N TYR A 520 11.47 7.89 35.07
CA TYR A 520 10.22 7.42 34.48
C TYR A 520 9.13 8.48 34.62
N VAL A 521 8.41 8.72 33.59
CA VAL A 521 7.14 9.47 33.60
C VAL A 521 6.02 8.46 33.49
N CYS A 522 5.21 8.36 34.56
CA CYS A 522 4.05 7.49 34.60
C CYS A 522 2.79 8.28 34.24
N GLN A 523 2.04 7.79 33.26
CA GLN A 523 0.73 8.31 32.91
C GLN A 523 -0.28 7.16 32.97
N GLY A 524 -1.01 7.04 34.07
CA GLY A 524 -1.76 5.84 34.38
C GLY A 524 -0.83 4.63 34.52
N THR A 525 -1.05 3.58 33.72
CA THR A 525 -0.22 2.35 33.73
C THR A 525 0.91 2.36 32.70
N VAL A 526 1.15 3.50 32.02
CA VAL A 526 2.16 3.64 30.97
C VAL A 526 3.43 4.28 31.54
N GLU A 527 4.56 3.62 31.30
CA GLU A 527 5.90 4.08 31.69
C GLU A 527 6.63 4.71 30.51
N HIS A 528 7.18 5.91 30.70
CA HIS A 528 8.07 6.56 29.75
C HIS A 528 9.44 6.77 30.39
N HIS A 529 10.46 6.09 29.91
CA HIS A 529 11.83 6.24 30.38
C HIS A 529 12.49 7.45 29.67
N LYS A 530 12.99 8.40 30.45
CA LYS A 530 13.53 9.68 29.97
C LYS A 530 14.91 9.93 30.56
N THR A 531 15.68 10.78 29.88
CA THR A 531 17.05 11.17 30.29
C THR A 531 17.07 12.66 30.58
N CYS A 532 17.69 13.06 31.68
CA CYS A 532 17.97 14.45 31.98
C CYS A 532 19.01 15.03 31.00
N PRO A 533 18.97 16.35 30.73
CA PRO A 533 20.03 17.04 30.00
C PRO A 533 21.42 16.75 30.57
N THR A 534 22.43 16.83 29.71
CA THR A 534 23.82 16.54 30.06
C THR A 534 24.25 17.31 31.32
N GLY A 535 24.75 16.58 32.33
CA GLY A 535 25.26 17.17 33.59
C GLY A 535 24.20 17.27 34.68
N LEU A 536 22.93 16.96 34.41
CA LEU A 536 21.84 16.95 35.39
C LEU A 536 21.42 15.51 35.73
N VAL A 537 20.81 15.35 36.91
CA VAL A 537 20.20 14.13 37.43
C VAL A 537 18.74 14.41 37.83
N PHE A 538 17.91 13.38 37.89
CA PHE A 538 16.50 13.58 38.18
C PHE A 538 16.27 13.71 39.68
N ASN A 539 15.70 14.85 40.09
CA ASN A 539 15.24 15.12 41.45
C ASN A 539 13.76 14.73 41.57
N GLU A 540 13.50 13.56 42.17
CA GLU A 540 12.15 13.03 42.34
C GLU A 540 11.29 13.84 43.30
N ASN A 541 11.90 14.52 44.24
CA ASN A 541 11.18 15.35 45.23
C ASN A 541 10.58 16.61 44.60
N GLU A 542 11.30 17.19 43.59
CA GLU A 542 10.89 18.41 42.90
C GLU A 542 10.31 18.12 41.49
N ASN A 543 10.35 16.86 41.04
CA ASN A 543 9.94 16.41 39.70
C ASN A 543 10.64 17.16 38.56
N VAL A 544 11.93 17.47 38.71
CA VAL A 544 12.74 18.18 37.74
C VAL A 544 14.13 17.56 37.59
N CYS A 545 14.80 17.84 36.46
CA CYS A 545 16.23 17.59 36.32
C CYS A 545 17.03 18.68 37.03
N ASP A 546 17.88 18.31 37.99
CA ASP A 546 18.62 19.23 38.82
C ASP A 546 20.12 18.87 38.90
N TRP A 547 20.93 19.71 39.52
CA TRP A 547 22.35 19.43 39.70
C TRP A 547 22.56 18.21 40.64
N PRO A 548 23.57 17.34 40.36
CA PRO A 548 23.86 16.21 41.22
C PRO A 548 24.06 16.55 42.68
N SER A 549 24.54 17.76 42.99
CA SER A 549 24.72 18.27 44.37
C SER A 549 23.41 18.58 45.10
N ALA A 550 22.29 18.73 44.37
CA ALA A 550 20.96 18.98 44.93
C ALA A 550 20.17 17.69 45.16
N VAL A 551 20.68 16.53 44.72
CA VAL A 551 20.04 15.21 44.87
C VAL A 551 20.98 14.34 45.70
N GLU A 552 20.64 14.13 46.96
CA GLU A 552 21.51 13.47 47.96
C GLU A 552 21.98 12.08 47.50
N GLU A 553 21.10 11.28 46.90
CA GLU A 553 21.39 9.91 46.44
C GLU A 553 22.27 9.87 45.17
N CYS A 554 22.37 10.99 44.46
CA CYS A 554 23.16 11.14 43.22
C CYS A 554 24.46 11.96 43.43
N GLY A 555 24.73 12.42 44.63
CA GLY A 555 25.87 13.24 44.97
C GLY A 555 27.26 12.65 44.63
N HIS A 556 27.33 11.33 44.49
CA HIS A 556 28.56 10.62 44.06
C HIS A 556 28.98 10.91 42.61
N LEU A 557 28.11 11.49 41.79
CA LEU A 557 28.39 11.85 40.37
C LEU A 557 29.09 13.23 40.24
N VAL A 558 29.30 13.94 41.33
CA VAL A 558 29.96 15.29 41.32
C VAL A 558 31.50 15.18 41.21
N ALA A 559 32.08 13.99 41.24
CA ALA A 559 33.51 13.77 41.43
C ALA A 559 34.27 13.29 40.20
N THR A 560 33.81 13.61 38.96
CA THR A 560 34.65 13.37 37.79
C THR A 560 34.56 14.54 36.78
#